data_5b669d4fea1cda0c12ca2d16a3c26359
#
_entry.id   5b669d4fea1cda0c12ca2d16a3c26359
#
_cell.length_a   1.000
_cell.length_b   1.000
_cell.length_c   1.000
_cell.angle_alpha   90.00
_cell.angle_beta   90.00
_cell.angle_gamma   90.00
#
_symmetry.space_group_name_H-M   'P 1'
#
loop_
_entity.id
_entity.type
_entity.pdbx_description
1 polymer ?
#
loop_
_entity_poly.entity_id
_entity_poly.type
_entity_poly.pdbx_seq_one_letter_code
_entity_poly.pdbx_strand_id
1 'polypeptide(L)'
;MKKICVCFLLFVASNFVVAQSTKEEKLELLKNRNDIKVTESKVDGEKDILKLEYPDGKVIHKNIADYQYPGNDIHNPEYSPTYDSTIIDLTTIDTTLYYQKYKFWQEVPIHNADFECLRIGDVNRNGKPELYGSRKFFESDYEPITVYELNNSGIFDDIFQYDSVFLARSIYDVDRDGKEDVLLTLPPILGTGNQQRFFCKENDSSLAEQLDFILDYEPYQLDDITLGDFDGDSYTDMLFDKSGWPDFHILEYNPVTNNFDSVYRFDVPESAPWDEGGYSIGDFDHDGKKDIVFGTIEGNVYVIENEGNNQYINTWQSNIESYHAYIHTSSNDIDKNGKPEFWVLGDAYYNDIGTTRITIFETNGDNSYSAVGKVDLVGVFSFYAGTMQAIDIDNDGTQEIAVCIDGNFVILKFNGSKNHQTYEVYYIKQNELSNDSIGSNYYGAIMYDLQGNGKKEILISMNHILYPQNIFRMMTRIYEPDSLTSTNSDQIFPEGPNLNQNYPNPFNPSTNITFNISEANMVFIKIFDVLGKEIKILLEDNLPPGQHTIVWGGNDNKGNNLSGGVYFIQLIAGSYQKTIKTILLK
;
A
#
# COMPACT_ATOMS: atom_id res chain seq x y z
N MET A 1 -18.07 -12.07 -26.59
CA MET A 1 -18.11 -11.50 -25.25
C MET A 1 -17.75 -12.48 -24.11
N LYS A 2 -17.32 -13.71 -24.38
CA LYS A 2 -16.84 -14.67 -23.35
C LYS A 2 -15.35 -15.03 -23.49
N LYS A 3 -14.61 -14.37 -24.37
CA LYS A 3 -13.20 -14.68 -24.64
C LYS A 3 -12.19 -13.73 -23.98
N ILE A 4 -12.62 -12.58 -23.52
CA ILE A 4 -11.71 -11.54 -22.98
C ILE A 4 -11.39 -11.77 -21.49
N CYS A 5 -12.34 -12.26 -20.70
CA CYS A 5 -12.05 -12.66 -19.31
C CYS A 5 -11.14 -13.91 -19.18
N VAL A 6 -11.00 -14.70 -20.24
CA VAL A 6 -10.20 -15.93 -20.21
C VAL A 6 -8.71 -15.66 -20.47
N CYS A 7 -8.36 -14.54 -21.11
CA CYS A 7 -6.94 -14.23 -21.36
C CYS A 7 -6.23 -13.71 -20.10
N PHE A 8 -6.90 -12.97 -19.25
CA PHE A 8 -6.31 -12.52 -17.97
C PHE A 8 -6.04 -13.70 -17.00
N LEU A 9 -6.94 -14.70 -17.02
CA LEU A 9 -6.78 -15.96 -16.27
C LEU A 9 -5.81 -16.95 -16.97
N LEU A 10 -5.55 -16.81 -18.27
CA LEU A 10 -4.70 -17.75 -19.00
C LEU A 10 -3.21 -17.33 -19.00
N PHE A 11 -2.87 -16.08 -18.77
CA PHE A 11 -1.46 -15.67 -18.64
C PHE A 11 -0.91 -15.96 -17.24
N VAL A 12 -1.74 -15.86 -16.21
CA VAL A 12 -1.41 -16.33 -14.85
C VAL A 12 -1.50 -17.85 -14.74
N ALA A 13 -2.33 -18.51 -15.56
CA ALA A 13 -2.54 -19.96 -15.47
C ALA A 13 -1.54 -20.82 -16.25
N SER A 14 -0.65 -20.25 -17.07
CA SER A 14 0.22 -21.09 -17.92
C SER A 14 1.49 -21.58 -17.26
N ASN A 15 1.86 -21.11 -16.08
CA ASN A 15 3.04 -21.58 -15.34
C ASN A 15 2.78 -22.03 -13.89
N PHE A 16 1.54 -21.92 -13.38
CA PHE A 16 1.20 -22.42 -12.05
C PHE A 16 0.41 -23.72 -12.12
N VAL A 17 1.09 -24.85 -12.10
CA VAL A 17 0.56 -26.04 -11.45
C VAL A 17 0.99 -25.94 -9.98
N VAL A 18 0.44 -24.99 -9.24
CA VAL A 18 0.24 -25.19 -7.81
C VAL A 18 -0.72 -26.36 -7.74
N ALA A 19 -0.26 -27.46 -7.19
CA ALA A 19 -1.13 -28.60 -6.91
C ALA A 19 -2.28 -28.08 -6.04
N GLN A 20 -3.44 -27.80 -6.66
CA GLN A 20 -4.63 -27.42 -5.91
C GLN A 20 -4.87 -28.55 -4.92
N SER A 21 -4.78 -28.25 -3.63
CA SER A 21 -5.10 -29.22 -2.59
C SER A 21 -6.49 -29.79 -2.85
N THR A 22 -6.61 -31.08 -2.75
CA THR A 22 -7.90 -31.75 -2.96
C THR A 22 -8.91 -31.28 -1.91
N LYS A 23 -10.17 -31.42 -2.20
CA LYS A 23 -11.26 -31.11 -1.24
C LYS A 23 -11.04 -31.82 0.11
N GLU A 24 -10.61 -33.08 0.05
CA GLU A 24 -10.34 -33.92 1.22
C GLU A 24 -9.19 -33.34 2.05
N GLU A 25 -8.12 -32.91 1.42
CA GLU A 25 -6.96 -32.26 2.09
C GLU A 25 -7.39 -30.96 2.76
N LYS A 26 -8.12 -30.09 2.06
CA LYS A 26 -8.65 -28.84 2.64
C LYS A 26 -9.57 -29.11 3.84
N LEU A 27 -10.42 -30.11 3.77
CA LEU A 27 -11.35 -30.46 4.83
C LEU A 27 -10.61 -31.04 6.06
N GLU A 28 -9.58 -31.85 5.83
CA GLU A 28 -8.76 -32.41 6.90
C GLU A 28 -7.98 -31.32 7.63
N LEU A 29 -7.37 -30.40 6.90
CA LEU A 29 -6.68 -29.24 7.45
C LEU A 29 -7.60 -28.37 8.31
N LEU A 30 -8.81 -28.06 7.80
CA LEU A 30 -9.79 -27.27 8.54
C LEU A 30 -10.27 -27.98 9.81
N LYS A 31 -10.50 -29.30 9.76
CA LYS A 31 -10.95 -30.09 10.93
C LYS A 31 -9.87 -30.23 12.00
N ASN A 32 -8.61 -30.09 11.64
CA ASN A 32 -7.49 -30.14 12.58
C ASN A 32 -7.23 -28.81 13.29
N ARG A 33 -7.91 -27.73 12.91
CA ARG A 33 -7.84 -26.43 13.60
C ARG A 33 -8.47 -26.53 14.99
N ASN A 34 -7.76 -26.04 15.99
CA ASN A 34 -8.22 -26.02 17.39
C ASN A 34 -9.00 -24.76 17.76
N ASP A 35 -8.89 -23.71 16.95
CA ASP A 35 -9.48 -22.38 17.14
C ASP A 35 -10.90 -22.25 16.54
N ILE A 36 -11.33 -23.20 15.72
CA ILE A 36 -12.68 -23.22 15.15
C ILE A 36 -13.29 -24.62 15.22
N LYS A 37 -14.61 -24.66 15.30
CA LYS A 37 -15.35 -25.91 15.14
C LYS A 37 -15.91 -25.99 13.73
N VAL A 38 -15.47 -26.98 12.98
CA VAL A 38 -15.85 -27.19 11.59
C VAL A 38 -16.89 -28.28 11.47
N THR A 39 -18.03 -27.99 10.84
CA THR A 39 -19.08 -28.97 10.54
C THR A 39 -19.56 -28.82 9.09
N GLU A 40 -19.82 -29.95 8.44
CA GLU A 40 -20.43 -29.93 7.12
C GLU A 40 -21.89 -29.48 7.24
N SER A 41 -22.26 -28.42 6.52
CA SER A 41 -23.65 -27.91 6.52
C SER A 41 -24.37 -28.36 5.27
N LYS A 42 -25.58 -28.83 5.44
CA LYS A 42 -26.51 -29.12 4.30
C LYS A 42 -27.39 -27.88 4.17
N VAL A 43 -27.01 -26.96 3.31
CA VAL A 43 -27.90 -25.90 2.85
C VAL A 43 -28.63 -26.41 1.61
N ASP A 44 -29.96 -26.28 1.55
CA ASP A 44 -30.75 -26.78 0.46
C ASP A 44 -30.29 -26.25 -0.91
N GLY A 45 -29.80 -27.17 -1.74
CA GLY A 45 -29.36 -26.89 -3.12
C GLY A 45 -27.87 -26.65 -3.33
N GLU A 46 -27.10 -26.44 -2.31
CA GLU A 46 -25.65 -26.25 -2.41
C GLU A 46 -24.89 -27.44 -1.79
N LYS A 47 -23.90 -27.93 -2.53
CA LYS A 47 -22.97 -28.95 -2.04
C LYS A 47 -21.71 -28.26 -1.49
N ASP A 48 -21.14 -28.93 -0.48
CA ASP A 48 -19.78 -28.56 -0.01
C ASP A 48 -19.71 -27.29 0.84
N ILE A 49 -20.81 -26.91 1.50
CA ILE A 49 -20.83 -25.82 2.47
C ILE A 49 -20.33 -26.30 3.84
N LEU A 50 -19.37 -25.58 4.39
CA LEU A 50 -18.89 -25.76 5.76
C LEU A 50 -19.48 -24.69 6.67
N LYS A 51 -19.83 -25.10 7.89
CA LYS A 51 -20.15 -24.20 8.99
C LYS A 51 -18.92 -24.11 9.87
N LEU A 52 -18.39 -22.91 10.04
CA LEU A 52 -17.25 -22.55 10.88
C LEU A 52 -17.79 -21.81 12.12
N GLU A 53 -17.60 -22.37 13.29
CA GLU A 53 -18.01 -21.75 14.57
C GLU A 53 -16.76 -21.31 15.34
N TYR A 54 -16.64 -20.02 15.61
CA TYR A 54 -15.51 -19.39 16.32
C TYR A 54 -15.78 -19.32 17.82
N PRO A 55 -14.73 -19.23 18.66
CA PRO A 55 -14.88 -19.13 20.12
C PRO A 55 -15.65 -17.90 20.59
N ASP A 56 -15.66 -16.83 19.81
CA ASP A 56 -16.43 -15.60 20.06
C ASP A 56 -17.92 -15.71 19.75
N GLY A 57 -18.36 -16.88 19.26
CA GLY A 57 -19.74 -17.17 18.88
C GLY A 57 -20.08 -16.79 17.44
N LYS A 58 -19.13 -16.27 16.66
CA LYS A 58 -19.31 -15.99 15.24
C LYS A 58 -19.49 -17.30 14.46
N VAL A 59 -20.42 -17.31 13.52
CA VAL A 59 -20.71 -18.47 12.65
C VAL A 59 -20.63 -18.01 11.19
N ILE A 60 -19.81 -18.70 10.41
CA ILE A 60 -19.68 -18.44 8.96
C ILE A 60 -20.04 -19.71 8.18
N HIS A 61 -20.73 -19.56 7.06
CA HIS A 61 -20.96 -20.62 6.09
C HIS A 61 -20.14 -20.35 4.84
N LYS A 62 -19.25 -21.27 4.46
CA LYS A 62 -18.33 -21.09 3.34
C LYS A 62 -18.27 -22.35 2.47
N ASN A 63 -18.22 -22.16 1.16
CA ASN A 63 -17.99 -23.27 0.24
C ASN A 63 -16.52 -23.70 0.33
N ILE A 64 -16.26 -25.00 0.52
CA ILE A 64 -14.89 -25.52 0.62
C ILE A 64 -14.09 -25.32 -0.67
N ALA A 65 -14.77 -25.22 -1.83
CA ALA A 65 -14.10 -24.94 -3.10
C ALA A 65 -13.49 -23.53 -3.15
N ASP A 66 -14.14 -22.56 -2.46
CA ASP A 66 -13.69 -21.18 -2.37
C ASP A 66 -12.68 -20.96 -1.24
N TYR A 67 -12.35 -22.02 -0.51
CA TYR A 67 -11.36 -21.97 0.55
C TYR A 67 -9.97 -22.12 -0.06
N GLN A 68 -9.27 -21.02 -0.21
CA GLN A 68 -7.86 -21.00 -0.53
C GLN A 68 -7.10 -21.10 0.80
N TYR A 69 -6.45 -22.21 1.02
CA TYR A 69 -5.61 -22.41 2.20
C TYR A 69 -4.18 -21.99 1.83
N PRO A 70 -3.57 -21.06 2.53
CA PRO A 70 -2.15 -20.84 2.40
C PRO A 70 -1.44 -22.13 2.83
N GLY A 71 -0.48 -22.56 2.05
CA GLY A 71 0.15 -23.90 2.16
C GLY A 71 0.91 -24.19 3.45
N ASN A 72 1.08 -23.21 4.32
CA ASN A 72 1.67 -23.36 5.63
C ASN A 72 0.64 -23.01 6.71
N ASP A 73 0.65 -23.78 7.79
CA ASP A 73 -0.28 -23.69 8.90
C ASP A 73 -0.07 -22.37 9.69
N ILE A 74 -0.63 -21.28 9.18
CA ILE A 74 -0.53 -19.93 9.74
C ILE A 74 -1.24 -19.82 11.10
N HIS A 75 -1.94 -20.86 11.51
CA HIS A 75 -2.63 -20.94 12.78
C HIS A 75 -2.07 -22.08 13.64
N ASN A 76 -0.86 -21.88 14.15
CA ASN A 76 -0.45 -22.58 15.36
C ASN A 76 -0.94 -21.76 16.57
N PRO A 77 -2.02 -22.14 17.27
CA PRO A 77 -2.55 -21.40 18.41
C PRO A 77 -1.59 -21.40 19.62
N GLU A 78 -0.50 -22.17 19.58
CA GLU A 78 0.55 -22.12 20.59
C GLU A 78 1.54 -20.96 20.37
N TYR A 79 1.52 -20.32 19.19
CA TYR A 79 2.34 -19.14 18.90
C TYR A 79 1.50 -17.86 19.02
N SER A 80 1.25 -17.45 20.24
CA SER A 80 0.84 -16.07 20.52
C SER A 80 2.11 -15.24 20.44
N PRO A 81 2.31 -14.44 19.38
CA PRO A 81 3.52 -13.63 19.27
C PRO A 81 3.61 -12.69 20.48
N THR A 82 4.80 -12.59 21.04
CA THR A 82 5.07 -11.68 22.16
C THR A 82 5.26 -10.23 21.72
N TYR A 83 4.98 -9.92 20.45
CA TYR A 83 5.13 -8.61 19.83
C TYR A 83 3.78 -7.90 19.63
N ASP A 84 3.84 -6.59 19.44
CA ASP A 84 2.67 -5.73 19.29
C ASP A 84 1.92 -6.02 17.96
N SER A 85 0.62 -5.82 17.98
CA SER A 85 -0.24 -6.04 16.82
C SER A 85 -1.21 -4.89 16.63
N THR A 86 -1.20 -4.31 15.44
CA THR A 86 -2.18 -3.31 14.99
C THR A 86 -3.11 -3.95 13.96
N ILE A 87 -4.42 -3.78 14.11
CA ILE A 87 -5.43 -4.29 13.18
C ILE A 87 -6.20 -3.13 12.63
N ILE A 88 -6.21 -3.00 11.30
CA ILE A 88 -6.93 -1.96 10.56
C ILE A 88 -7.91 -2.66 9.61
N ASP A 89 -9.19 -2.56 9.92
CA ASP A 89 -10.25 -3.14 9.10
C ASP A 89 -10.65 -2.18 7.97
N LEU A 90 -10.12 -2.43 6.78
CA LEU A 90 -10.38 -1.62 5.58
C LEU A 90 -11.81 -1.77 5.06
N THR A 91 -12.55 -2.80 5.50
CA THR A 91 -13.94 -3.01 5.09
C THR A 91 -14.93 -2.11 5.83
N THR A 92 -14.53 -1.58 6.98
CA THR A 92 -15.38 -0.80 7.87
C THR A 92 -14.86 0.59 8.19
N ILE A 93 -13.62 0.91 7.80
CA ILE A 93 -13.00 2.20 8.09
C ILE A 93 -13.76 3.35 7.41
N ASP A 94 -14.02 4.42 8.14
CA ASP A 94 -14.61 5.64 7.57
C ASP A 94 -13.52 6.50 6.92
N THR A 95 -13.36 6.34 5.62
CA THR A 95 -12.34 7.07 4.85
C THR A 95 -12.58 8.58 4.79
N THR A 96 -13.81 9.04 5.07
CA THR A 96 -14.15 10.48 5.03
C THR A 96 -13.40 11.28 6.09
N LEU A 97 -12.94 10.64 7.15
CA LEU A 97 -12.14 11.27 8.22
C LEU A 97 -10.75 11.73 7.75
N TYR A 98 -10.29 11.20 6.62
CA TYR A 98 -8.91 11.41 6.13
C TYR A 98 -8.83 12.31 4.89
N TYR A 99 -9.95 12.57 4.18
CA TYR A 99 -9.96 13.31 2.91
C TYR A 99 -9.43 14.75 3.00
N GLN A 100 -9.37 15.33 4.18
CA GLN A 100 -8.92 16.71 4.36
C GLN A 100 -7.40 16.87 4.43
N LYS A 101 -6.64 15.77 4.56
CA LYS A 101 -5.18 15.84 4.64
C LYS A 101 -4.52 16.08 3.29
N TYR A 102 -5.12 15.50 2.24
CA TYR A 102 -4.65 15.62 0.87
C TYR A 102 -5.82 15.89 -0.05
N LYS A 103 -5.63 16.79 -0.99
CA LYS A 103 -6.61 17.11 -2.04
C LYS A 103 -6.06 16.73 -3.41
N PHE A 104 -6.94 16.34 -4.32
CA PHE A 104 -6.57 16.11 -5.71
C PHE A 104 -5.98 17.40 -6.31
N TRP A 105 -4.81 17.29 -6.90
CA TRP A 105 -4.14 18.38 -7.59
C TRP A 105 -4.19 18.22 -9.09
N GLN A 106 -3.57 17.16 -9.62
CA GLN A 106 -3.48 16.93 -11.06
C GLN A 106 -3.51 15.44 -11.39
N GLU A 107 -3.62 15.16 -12.68
CA GLU A 107 -3.53 13.84 -13.26
C GLU A 107 -2.58 13.89 -14.45
N VAL A 108 -1.67 12.94 -14.55
CA VAL A 108 -0.81 12.73 -15.73
C VAL A 108 -1.19 11.40 -16.37
N PRO A 109 -1.31 11.34 -17.73
CA PRO A 109 -1.79 10.14 -18.42
C PRO A 109 -0.68 9.11 -18.62
N ILE A 110 0.12 8.87 -17.59
CA ILE A 110 1.21 7.89 -17.60
C ILE A 110 1.20 7.10 -16.29
N HIS A 111 1.69 5.89 -16.35
CA HIS A 111 2.13 5.09 -15.21
C HIS A 111 3.27 4.16 -15.64
N ASN A 112 3.85 3.38 -14.74
CA ASN A 112 4.81 2.36 -15.13
C ASN A 112 4.10 1.01 -15.39
N ALA A 113 4.81 0.09 -16.03
CA ALA A 113 4.35 -1.26 -16.27
C ALA A 113 4.50 -2.13 -14.99
N ASP A 114 3.97 -3.34 -15.06
CA ASP A 114 4.18 -4.39 -14.08
C ASP A 114 3.78 -4.02 -12.65
N PHE A 115 2.67 -3.26 -12.50
CA PHE A 115 2.10 -2.89 -11.19
C PHE A 115 2.97 -1.95 -10.34
N GLU A 116 3.91 -1.27 -10.96
CA GLU A 116 4.76 -0.27 -10.30
C GLU A 116 4.26 1.16 -10.51
N CYS A 117 4.71 2.07 -9.63
CA CYS A 117 4.55 3.49 -9.83
C CYS A 117 5.54 4.02 -10.90
N LEU A 118 5.21 5.17 -11.50
CA LEU A 118 6.16 5.87 -12.38
C LEU A 118 7.50 6.17 -11.67
N ARG A 119 8.54 6.48 -12.44
CA ARG A 119 9.85 6.87 -11.89
C ARG A 119 9.98 8.39 -11.87
N ILE A 120 10.69 8.91 -10.89
CA ILE A 120 10.84 10.34 -10.65
C ILE A 120 12.32 10.66 -10.43
N GLY A 121 12.82 11.69 -11.11
CA GLY A 121 14.18 12.23 -10.93
C GLY A 121 14.29 13.64 -11.52
N ASP A 122 15.29 14.41 -11.11
CA ASP A 122 15.68 15.70 -11.69
C ASP A 122 16.90 15.49 -12.59
N VAL A 123 16.69 14.72 -13.67
CA VAL A 123 17.74 14.26 -14.58
C VAL A 123 18.41 15.44 -15.29
N ASN A 124 17.66 16.47 -15.66
CA ASN A 124 18.21 17.66 -16.30
C ASN A 124 18.73 18.71 -15.31
N ARG A 125 18.62 18.46 -14.00
CA ARG A 125 19.12 19.32 -12.91
C ARG A 125 18.63 20.76 -12.96
N ASN A 126 17.40 20.95 -13.39
CA ASN A 126 16.80 22.28 -13.41
C ASN A 126 16.07 22.61 -12.09
N GLY A 127 16.09 21.69 -11.13
CA GLY A 127 15.41 21.79 -9.83
C GLY A 127 13.94 21.40 -9.88
N LYS A 128 13.49 20.76 -10.96
CA LYS A 128 12.13 20.24 -11.14
C LYS A 128 12.22 18.78 -11.54
N PRO A 129 11.62 17.89 -10.77
CA PRO A 129 11.66 16.46 -11.08
C PRO A 129 10.84 16.15 -12.32
N GLU A 130 11.37 15.28 -13.16
CA GLU A 130 10.67 14.66 -14.27
C GLU A 130 9.93 13.39 -13.81
N LEU A 131 8.79 13.12 -14.46
CA LEU A 131 7.99 11.92 -14.30
C LEU A 131 8.12 11.04 -15.54
N TYR A 132 8.60 9.82 -15.38
CA TYR A 132 8.84 8.85 -16.45
C TYR A 132 7.80 7.73 -16.40
N GLY A 133 7.06 7.50 -17.48
CA GLY A 133 6.08 6.43 -17.56
C GLY A 133 5.45 6.29 -18.92
N SER A 134 4.66 5.25 -19.13
CA SER A 134 3.97 4.95 -20.39
C SER A 134 2.48 5.28 -20.29
N ARG A 135 1.88 5.64 -21.43
CA ARG A 135 0.43 5.92 -21.53
C ARG A 135 -0.42 4.67 -21.70
N LYS A 136 0.17 3.58 -22.18
CA LYS A 136 -0.50 2.30 -22.40
C LYS A 136 0.43 1.12 -22.18
N PHE A 137 -0.08 0.10 -21.53
CA PHE A 137 0.67 -1.09 -21.22
C PHE A 137 -0.12 -2.41 -21.44
N PHE A 138 -1.22 -2.46 -22.19
CA PHE A 138 -1.99 -3.69 -22.34
C PHE A 138 -2.11 -4.18 -23.79
N GLU A 139 -1.99 -5.50 -23.97
CA GLU A 139 -2.42 -6.29 -25.15
C GLU A 139 -1.80 -5.89 -26.50
N SER A 140 -0.49 -5.88 -26.63
CA SER A 140 0.21 -5.55 -27.89
C SER A 140 0.20 -4.07 -28.32
N ASP A 141 -0.30 -3.18 -27.51
CA ASP A 141 -0.47 -1.76 -27.85
C ASP A 141 0.35 -0.89 -26.87
N TYR A 142 1.64 -1.20 -26.74
CA TYR A 142 2.56 -0.45 -25.90
C TYR A 142 2.84 0.93 -26.51
N GLU A 143 2.81 1.97 -25.70
CA GLU A 143 3.30 3.29 -26.08
C GLU A 143 4.69 3.55 -25.48
N PRO A 144 5.55 4.31 -26.15
CA PRO A 144 6.83 4.72 -25.60
C PRO A 144 6.69 5.51 -24.29
N ILE A 145 7.73 5.46 -23.46
CA ILE A 145 7.82 6.30 -22.27
C ILE A 145 7.70 7.76 -22.67
N THR A 146 6.81 8.47 -21.99
CA THR A 146 6.65 9.92 -22.06
C THR A 146 7.13 10.53 -20.76
N VAL A 147 7.88 11.62 -20.87
CA VAL A 147 8.45 12.36 -19.76
C VAL A 147 7.65 13.63 -19.51
N TYR A 148 7.18 13.82 -18.30
CA TYR A 148 6.44 15.01 -17.89
C TYR A 148 7.25 15.82 -16.88
N GLU A 149 7.18 17.15 -16.97
CA GLU A 149 7.79 18.07 -16.02
C GLU A 149 6.80 19.18 -15.63
N LEU A 150 6.87 19.63 -14.39
CA LEU A 150 6.03 20.70 -13.86
C LEU A 150 6.48 22.06 -14.43
N ASN A 151 5.63 22.71 -15.22
CA ASN A 151 5.91 24.02 -15.77
C ASN A 151 5.76 25.15 -14.73
N ASN A 152 6.15 26.38 -15.11
CA ASN A 152 6.07 27.54 -14.22
C ASN A 152 4.63 27.97 -13.85
N SER A 153 3.62 27.40 -14.50
CA SER A 153 2.20 27.64 -14.18
C SER A 153 1.62 26.57 -13.26
N GLY A 154 2.45 25.62 -12.80
CA GLY A 154 2.04 24.52 -11.94
C GLY A 154 1.26 23.42 -12.67
N ILE A 155 1.51 23.21 -13.94
CA ILE A 155 0.87 22.19 -14.78
C ILE A 155 1.97 21.27 -15.32
N PHE A 156 1.72 19.97 -15.37
CA PHE A 156 2.62 19.01 -15.97
C PHE A 156 2.50 19.05 -17.50
N ASP A 157 3.60 19.37 -18.17
CA ASP A 157 3.74 19.33 -19.61
C ASP A 157 4.51 18.07 -20.03
N ASP A 158 4.14 17.51 -21.14
CA ASP A 158 4.87 16.48 -21.87
C ASP A 158 6.08 17.15 -22.54
N ILE A 159 7.27 16.82 -22.09
CA ILE A 159 8.52 17.47 -22.52
C ILE A 159 9.37 16.59 -23.43
N PHE A 160 9.19 15.26 -23.38
CA PHE A 160 9.95 14.31 -24.18
C PHE A 160 9.24 12.97 -24.31
N GLN A 161 9.50 12.24 -25.37
CA GLN A 161 9.08 10.87 -25.58
C GLN A 161 10.20 10.07 -26.24
N TYR A 162 10.50 8.88 -25.70
CA TYR A 162 11.49 7.99 -26.30
C TYR A 162 10.98 7.40 -27.61
N ASP A 163 11.91 7.11 -28.55
CA ASP A 163 11.57 6.61 -29.89
C ASP A 163 11.09 5.15 -29.91
N SER A 164 11.32 4.41 -28.83
CA SER A 164 11.00 2.99 -28.71
C SER A 164 10.21 2.71 -27.44
N VAL A 165 9.51 1.58 -27.43
CA VAL A 165 8.76 1.14 -26.26
C VAL A 165 9.72 0.58 -25.23
N PHE A 166 9.69 1.17 -24.04
CA PHE A 166 10.49 0.77 -22.89
C PHE A 166 9.64 0.79 -21.62
N LEU A 167 10.16 0.15 -20.58
CA LEU A 167 9.71 0.28 -19.20
C LEU A 167 10.77 1.07 -18.44
N ALA A 168 10.37 2.03 -17.62
CA ALA A 168 11.28 2.78 -16.77
C ALA A 168 11.56 1.98 -15.49
N ARG A 169 12.81 1.57 -15.29
CA ARG A 169 13.18 0.73 -14.13
C ARG A 169 13.82 1.53 -13.00
N SER A 170 14.73 2.43 -13.32
CA SER A 170 15.45 3.22 -12.32
C SER A 170 15.97 4.52 -12.89
N ILE A 171 16.20 5.49 -12.01
CA ILE A 171 16.97 6.71 -12.28
C ILE A 171 18.08 6.74 -11.25
N TYR A 172 19.34 6.68 -11.69
CA TYR A 172 20.49 6.56 -10.81
C TYR A 172 21.78 7.00 -11.53
N ASP A 173 22.72 7.60 -10.81
CA ASP A 173 24.05 7.95 -11.31
C ASP A 173 24.94 6.69 -11.30
N VAL A 174 24.86 5.90 -12.39
CA VAL A 174 25.47 4.57 -12.48
C VAL A 174 26.99 4.63 -12.52
N ASP A 175 27.56 5.54 -13.30
CA ASP A 175 29.00 5.67 -13.52
C ASP A 175 29.69 6.64 -12.55
N ARG A 176 28.92 7.22 -11.61
CA ARG A 176 29.39 8.15 -10.59
C ARG A 176 30.01 9.43 -11.17
N ASP A 177 29.57 9.85 -12.34
CA ASP A 177 29.98 11.11 -12.98
C ASP A 177 29.24 12.33 -12.41
N GLY A 178 28.31 12.08 -11.52
CA GLY A 178 27.46 13.06 -10.85
C GLY A 178 26.22 13.43 -11.68
N LYS A 179 25.84 12.68 -12.70
CA LYS A 179 24.62 12.83 -13.47
C LYS A 179 23.77 11.56 -13.38
N GLU A 180 22.47 11.73 -13.39
CA GLU A 180 21.55 10.60 -13.33
C GLU A 180 21.38 9.95 -14.70
N ASP A 181 21.53 8.64 -14.75
CA ASP A 181 21.17 7.80 -15.88
C ASP A 181 19.73 7.30 -15.71
N VAL A 182 19.07 7.04 -16.84
CA VAL A 182 17.74 6.44 -16.86
C VAL A 182 17.86 5.01 -17.36
N LEU A 183 17.57 4.05 -16.49
CA LEU A 183 17.56 2.64 -16.85
C LEU A 183 16.22 2.26 -17.46
N LEU A 184 16.26 1.78 -18.69
CA LEU A 184 15.09 1.35 -19.45
C LEU A 184 15.22 -0.11 -19.85
N THR A 185 14.12 -0.87 -19.77
CA THR A 185 14.06 -2.24 -20.24
C THR A 185 13.09 -2.41 -21.38
N LEU A 186 13.32 -3.38 -22.24
CA LEU A 186 12.35 -3.75 -23.27
C LEU A 186 11.23 -4.59 -22.66
N PRO A 187 9.96 -4.36 -23.05
CA PRO A 187 8.84 -5.18 -22.60
C PRO A 187 9.03 -6.65 -22.97
N PRO A 188 8.65 -7.61 -22.11
CA PRO A 188 8.86 -9.04 -22.34
C PRO A 188 8.21 -9.60 -23.61
N ILE A 189 7.09 -9.02 -24.03
CA ILE A 189 6.28 -9.54 -25.15
C ILE A 189 6.91 -9.30 -26.54
N LEU A 190 7.90 -8.45 -26.65
CA LEU A 190 8.54 -8.17 -27.92
C LEU A 190 9.57 -9.24 -28.33
N GLY A 191 9.74 -10.30 -27.56
CA GLY A 191 10.44 -11.55 -27.93
C GLY A 191 11.93 -11.42 -28.26
N THR A 192 12.55 -10.30 -27.94
CA THR A 192 13.94 -9.99 -28.36
C THR A 192 14.96 -10.15 -27.24
N GLY A 193 14.63 -10.87 -26.18
CA GLY A 193 15.50 -10.98 -25.02
C GLY A 193 15.46 -9.70 -24.16
N ASN A 194 15.73 -9.84 -22.88
CA ASN A 194 15.72 -8.74 -21.93
C ASN A 194 17.02 -7.96 -22.04
N GLN A 195 17.01 -6.93 -22.84
CA GLN A 195 18.12 -6.00 -22.89
C GLN A 195 17.85 -4.84 -21.96
N GLN A 196 18.71 -4.68 -20.97
CA GLN A 196 18.76 -3.45 -20.18
C GLN A 196 19.45 -2.36 -20.99
N ARG A 197 18.85 -1.18 -21.06
CA ARG A 197 19.40 -0.07 -21.82
C ARG A 197 19.56 1.14 -20.92
N PHE A 198 20.78 1.58 -20.76
CA PHE A 198 21.13 2.76 -20.01
C PHE A 198 21.19 3.97 -20.93
N PHE A 199 20.44 4.99 -20.59
CA PHE A 199 20.46 6.28 -21.29
C PHE A 199 21.08 7.32 -20.36
N CYS A 200 22.16 7.91 -20.80
CA CYS A 200 22.81 9.02 -20.12
C CYS A 200 22.33 10.36 -20.65
N LYS A 201 22.63 11.43 -19.91
CA LYS A 201 22.44 12.79 -20.38
C LYS A 201 23.73 13.40 -20.92
N GLU A 202 23.64 14.18 -22.00
CA GLU A 202 24.80 14.80 -22.61
C GLU A 202 25.35 15.98 -21.80
N ASN A 203 24.47 16.73 -21.15
CA ASN A 203 24.84 17.92 -20.36
C ASN A 203 23.81 18.21 -19.25
N ASP A 204 24.16 19.14 -18.34
CA ASP A 204 23.35 19.45 -17.17
C ASP A 204 21.96 20.06 -17.42
N SER A 205 21.61 20.35 -18.67
CA SER A 205 20.33 20.90 -19.05
C SER A 205 19.54 20.01 -20.01
N SER A 206 20.04 18.82 -20.32
CA SER A 206 19.38 17.84 -21.20
C SER A 206 18.78 16.69 -20.40
N LEU A 207 17.83 16.02 -21.01
CA LEU A 207 17.33 14.73 -20.53
C LEU A 207 18.29 13.61 -20.95
N ALA A 208 18.12 12.41 -20.37
CA ALA A 208 18.87 11.21 -20.73
C ALA A 208 18.37 10.66 -22.07
N GLU A 209 18.81 11.25 -23.16
CA GLU A 209 18.38 10.94 -24.53
C GLU A 209 19.37 10.05 -25.28
N GLN A 210 20.62 10.05 -24.86
CA GLN A 210 21.68 9.30 -25.52
C GLN A 210 21.81 7.91 -24.90
N LEU A 211 21.77 6.88 -25.74
CA LEU A 211 22.08 5.53 -25.32
C LEU A 211 23.57 5.44 -24.94
N ASP A 212 23.85 5.13 -23.68
CA ASP A 212 25.21 4.96 -23.18
C ASP A 212 25.71 3.53 -23.43
N PHE A 213 25.05 2.53 -22.86
CA PHE A 213 25.39 1.13 -23.09
C PHE A 213 24.17 0.22 -23.03
N ILE A 214 24.35 -1.01 -23.52
CA ILE A 214 23.35 -2.07 -23.47
C ILE A 214 23.93 -3.21 -22.62
N LEU A 215 23.20 -3.58 -21.59
CA LEU A 215 23.49 -4.80 -20.84
C LEU A 215 22.71 -5.96 -21.48
N ASP A 216 23.42 -6.84 -22.17
CA ASP A 216 22.88 -8.10 -22.67
C ASP A 216 23.07 -9.16 -21.58
N TYR A 217 22.05 -9.32 -20.75
CA TYR A 217 21.99 -10.41 -19.78
C TYR A 217 20.99 -11.46 -20.28
N GLU A 218 21.37 -12.75 -20.21
CA GLU A 218 20.61 -13.90 -20.78
C GLU A 218 19.06 -13.79 -20.66
N PRO A 219 18.25 -14.46 -21.50
CA PRO A 219 16.96 -14.04 -22.05
C PRO A 219 15.78 -14.03 -21.07
N TYR A 220 15.93 -13.42 -19.92
CA TYR A 220 14.90 -13.39 -18.88
C TYR A 220 14.50 -11.97 -18.51
N GLN A 221 13.26 -11.84 -18.05
CA GLN A 221 12.71 -10.61 -17.54
C GLN A 221 13.45 -10.25 -16.25
N LEU A 222 14.06 -9.09 -16.20
CA LEU A 222 14.57 -8.52 -14.98
C LEU A 222 13.45 -7.69 -14.39
N ASP A 223 12.86 -8.19 -13.34
CA ASP A 223 11.90 -7.48 -12.53
C ASP A 223 12.65 -6.85 -11.34
N ASP A 224 12.15 -5.80 -10.75
CA ASP A 224 12.63 -5.13 -9.54
C ASP A 224 14.16 -4.94 -9.40
N ILE A 225 14.65 -3.99 -10.19
CA ILE A 225 16.06 -3.62 -10.18
C ILE A 225 16.32 -2.61 -9.08
N THR A 226 17.24 -2.93 -8.17
CA THR A 226 17.77 -1.98 -7.18
C THR A 226 19.22 -1.65 -7.49
N LEU A 227 19.53 -0.36 -7.56
CA LEU A 227 20.87 0.17 -7.78
C LEU A 227 21.43 0.80 -6.50
N GLY A 228 22.72 0.61 -6.25
CA GLY A 228 23.38 1.13 -5.06
C GLY A 228 24.85 0.76 -5.03
N ASP A 229 25.52 1.10 -3.97
CA ASP A 229 26.86 0.62 -3.59
C ASP A 229 26.65 -0.29 -2.38
N PHE A 230 26.57 -1.61 -2.61
CA PHE A 230 26.18 -2.56 -1.56
C PHE A 230 27.36 -3.07 -0.74
N ASP A 231 28.58 -2.90 -1.21
CA ASP A 231 29.78 -3.37 -0.52
C ASP A 231 30.74 -2.25 -0.09
N GLY A 232 30.43 -1.01 -0.45
CA GLY A 232 31.17 0.18 0.00
C GLY A 232 32.45 0.45 -0.79
N ASP A 233 32.60 -0.15 -1.98
CA ASP A 233 33.80 0.00 -2.80
C ASP A 233 33.76 1.20 -3.76
N SER A 234 32.63 1.90 -3.81
CA SER A 234 32.33 3.07 -4.63
C SER A 234 32.02 2.77 -6.10
N TYR A 235 31.84 1.53 -6.48
CA TYR A 235 31.21 1.18 -7.75
C TYR A 235 29.70 0.98 -7.55
N THR A 236 28.96 1.01 -8.65
CA THR A 236 27.50 0.83 -8.58
C THR A 236 27.18 -0.64 -8.76
N ASP A 237 26.49 -1.20 -7.78
CA ASP A 237 25.91 -2.52 -7.83
C ASP A 237 24.48 -2.45 -8.39
N MET A 238 24.10 -3.50 -9.10
CA MET A 238 22.74 -3.76 -9.57
C MET A 238 22.27 -5.09 -9.00
N LEU A 239 21.25 -5.04 -8.18
CA LEU A 239 20.58 -6.20 -7.61
C LEU A 239 19.28 -6.46 -8.36
N PHE A 240 19.04 -7.70 -8.72
CA PHE A 240 17.79 -8.12 -9.35
C PHE A 240 17.57 -9.62 -9.16
N ASP A 241 16.33 -10.04 -9.25
CA ASP A 241 15.95 -11.43 -9.40
C ASP A 241 15.66 -11.78 -10.86
N LYS A 242 15.56 -13.03 -11.14
CA LYS A 242 15.28 -13.58 -12.45
C LYS A 242 13.92 -14.26 -12.39
N SER A 243 12.89 -13.57 -12.88
CA SER A 243 11.53 -14.08 -12.86
C SER A 243 11.41 -15.58 -13.17
N GLY A 244 10.91 -16.33 -12.21
CA GLY A 244 10.68 -17.77 -12.31
C GLY A 244 11.90 -18.66 -12.05
N TRP A 245 13.03 -18.12 -11.57
CA TRP A 245 14.21 -18.88 -11.19
C TRP A 245 14.53 -18.67 -9.70
N PRO A 246 15.03 -19.70 -8.99
CA PRO A 246 15.30 -19.59 -7.56
C PRO A 246 16.69 -18.96 -7.30
N ASP A 247 16.98 -17.85 -7.92
CA ASP A 247 18.26 -17.15 -7.72
C ASP A 247 18.12 -15.65 -7.92
N PHE A 248 18.86 -14.89 -7.14
CA PHE A 248 19.07 -13.47 -7.39
C PHE A 248 20.55 -13.17 -7.68
N HIS A 249 20.80 -12.05 -8.33
CA HIS A 249 22.08 -11.68 -8.87
C HIS A 249 22.49 -10.30 -8.42
N ILE A 250 23.79 -10.14 -8.14
CA ILE A 250 24.42 -8.83 -8.05
C ILE A 250 25.42 -8.70 -9.19
N LEU A 251 25.26 -7.63 -9.95
CA LEU A 251 26.21 -7.17 -10.94
C LEU A 251 26.86 -5.89 -10.43
N GLU A 252 28.11 -5.64 -10.78
CA GLU A 252 28.85 -4.43 -10.46
C GLU A 252 29.27 -3.68 -11.72
N TYR A 253 29.11 -2.38 -11.73
CA TYR A 253 29.51 -1.52 -12.83
C TYR A 253 31.04 -1.49 -12.99
N ASN A 254 31.52 -1.84 -14.18
CA ASN A 254 32.92 -1.82 -14.53
C ASN A 254 33.24 -0.64 -15.44
N PRO A 255 33.93 0.42 -14.94
CA PRO A 255 34.20 1.63 -15.72
C PRO A 255 35.20 1.40 -16.88
N VAL A 256 35.91 0.27 -16.92
CA VAL A 256 36.85 -0.05 -18.01
C VAL A 256 36.09 -0.58 -19.23
N THR A 257 35.08 -1.39 -19.00
CA THR A 257 34.24 -1.95 -20.06
C THR A 257 33.01 -1.10 -20.35
N ASN A 258 32.70 -0.13 -19.51
CA ASN A 258 31.45 0.64 -19.51
C ASN A 258 30.25 -0.31 -19.55
N ASN A 259 30.21 -1.25 -18.61
CA ASN A 259 29.16 -2.25 -18.51
C ASN A 259 29.17 -2.91 -17.13
N PHE A 260 28.21 -3.77 -16.85
CA PHE A 260 28.12 -4.51 -15.61
C PHE A 260 28.74 -5.91 -15.74
N ASP A 261 29.50 -6.30 -14.73
CA ASP A 261 30.05 -7.66 -14.57
C ASP A 261 29.27 -8.39 -13.47
N SER A 262 29.01 -9.70 -13.65
CA SER A 262 28.37 -10.52 -12.62
C SER A 262 29.37 -10.80 -11.49
N VAL A 263 29.05 -10.37 -10.28
CA VAL A 263 29.94 -10.48 -9.12
C VAL A 263 29.45 -11.46 -8.06
N TYR A 264 28.13 -11.62 -7.93
CA TYR A 264 27.55 -12.54 -6.96
C TYR A 264 26.25 -13.15 -7.46
N ARG A 265 25.99 -14.40 -7.04
CA ARG A 265 24.72 -15.10 -7.25
C ARG A 265 24.36 -15.87 -6.00
N PHE A 266 23.12 -15.78 -5.58
CA PHE A 266 22.56 -16.57 -4.51
C PHE A 266 21.45 -17.48 -5.05
N ASP A 267 21.68 -18.81 -4.91
CA ASP A 267 20.66 -19.80 -5.22
C ASP A 267 19.75 -19.97 -3.99
N VAL A 268 18.52 -19.51 -4.08
CA VAL A 268 17.53 -19.67 -3.01
C VAL A 268 17.16 -21.16 -2.89
N PRO A 269 17.17 -21.75 -1.69
CA PRO A 269 16.96 -23.20 -1.52
C PRO A 269 15.57 -23.71 -1.94
N GLU A 270 14.63 -22.82 -2.22
CA GLU A 270 13.23 -23.11 -2.47
C GLU A 270 12.82 -22.73 -3.90
N SER A 271 11.61 -23.09 -4.29
CA SER A 271 11.25 -23.18 -5.70
C SER A 271 11.01 -21.87 -6.44
N ALA A 272 10.95 -20.71 -5.80
CA ALA A 272 10.98 -19.40 -6.47
C ALA A 272 11.15 -18.23 -5.51
N PRO A 273 12.19 -17.40 -5.63
CA PRO A 273 12.05 -16.01 -5.24
C PRO A 273 11.18 -15.35 -6.30
N TRP A 274 10.12 -14.73 -5.88
CA TRP A 274 9.43 -13.68 -6.59
C TRP A 274 9.48 -12.48 -5.69
N ASP A 275 10.32 -11.57 -6.01
CA ASP A 275 10.44 -10.32 -5.32
C ASP A 275 9.95 -9.23 -6.26
N GLU A 276 8.67 -8.90 -6.20
CA GLU A 276 8.06 -7.85 -7.01
C GLU A 276 8.11 -6.48 -6.33
N GLY A 277 8.67 -6.38 -5.13
CA GLY A 277 8.62 -5.18 -4.30
C GLY A 277 9.96 -4.53 -4.00
N GLY A 278 11.04 -4.98 -4.65
CA GLY A 278 12.40 -4.50 -4.40
C GLY A 278 13.05 -5.11 -3.16
N TYR A 279 14.21 -4.59 -2.83
CA TYR A 279 15.04 -5.08 -1.75
C TYR A 279 15.23 -4.02 -0.68
N SER A 280 15.24 -4.41 0.59
CA SER A 280 15.63 -3.51 1.67
C SER A 280 17.13 -3.63 1.91
N ILE A 281 17.84 -2.50 1.86
CA ILE A 281 19.30 -2.46 2.00
C ILE A 281 19.64 -1.50 3.13
N GLY A 282 20.43 -1.96 4.09
CA GLY A 282 20.83 -1.18 5.27
C GLY A 282 21.84 -1.93 6.12
N ASP A 283 22.28 -1.31 7.20
CA ASP A 283 23.02 -1.92 8.30
C ASP A 283 22.01 -2.10 9.44
N PHE A 284 21.29 -3.24 9.41
CA PHE A 284 20.15 -3.45 10.32
C PHE A 284 20.56 -3.95 11.70
N ASP A 285 21.77 -4.46 11.88
CA ASP A 285 22.27 -4.93 13.17
C ASP A 285 23.39 -4.07 13.77
N HIS A 286 23.80 -3.00 13.02
CA HIS A 286 24.81 -2.04 13.44
C HIS A 286 26.22 -2.61 13.61
N ASP A 287 26.60 -3.58 12.79
CA ASP A 287 27.95 -4.11 12.73
C ASP A 287 28.87 -3.32 11.77
N GLY A 288 28.30 -2.43 10.97
CA GLY A 288 28.99 -1.56 10.00
C GLY A 288 29.06 -2.15 8.59
N LYS A 289 28.45 -3.29 8.33
CA LYS A 289 28.29 -3.89 7.02
C LYS A 289 26.87 -3.66 6.50
N LYS A 290 26.67 -3.87 5.22
CA LYS A 290 25.34 -3.76 4.64
C LYS A 290 24.64 -5.12 4.54
N ASP A 291 23.38 -5.11 4.95
CA ASP A 291 22.45 -6.18 4.81
C ASP A 291 21.55 -5.97 3.60
N ILE A 292 21.21 -7.05 2.93
CA ILE A 292 20.20 -7.11 1.86
C ILE A 292 19.09 -8.05 2.33
N VAL A 293 17.89 -7.51 2.49
CA VAL A 293 16.69 -8.27 2.87
C VAL A 293 15.85 -8.54 1.64
N PHE A 294 15.44 -9.78 1.46
CA PHE A 294 14.48 -10.19 0.43
C PHE A 294 13.59 -11.32 0.92
N GLY A 295 12.53 -11.62 0.18
CA GLY A 295 11.59 -12.66 0.54
C GLY A 295 11.26 -13.62 -0.58
N THR A 296 10.38 -14.58 -0.30
CA THR A 296 9.95 -15.59 -1.25
C THR A 296 8.44 -15.77 -1.27
N ILE A 297 7.94 -16.41 -2.31
CA ILE A 297 6.52 -16.71 -2.46
C ILE A 297 5.99 -17.63 -1.34
N GLU A 298 6.84 -18.39 -0.68
CA GLU A 298 6.48 -19.24 0.46
C GLU A 298 6.48 -18.51 1.81
N GLY A 299 6.73 -17.19 1.80
CA GLY A 299 6.78 -16.39 3.02
C GLY A 299 8.09 -16.49 3.80
N ASN A 300 9.17 -16.97 3.17
CA ASN A 300 10.48 -16.94 3.78
C ASN A 300 11.15 -15.60 3.53
N VAL A 301 11.87 -15.11 4.54
CA VAL A 301 12.67 -13.89 4.51
C VAL A 301 14.11 -14.25 4.75
N TYR A 302 14.99 -13.69 3.95
CA TYR A 302 16.43 -13.88 4.03
C TYR A 302 17.12 -12.56 4.30
N VAL A 303 18.22 -12.62 5.03
CA VAL A 303 19.17 -11.52 5.16
C VAL A 303 20.52 -12.01 4.68
N ILE A 304 21.07 -11.28 3.72
CA ILE A 304 22.41 -11.49 3.19
C ILE A 304 23.26 -10.31 3.60
N GLU A 305 24.41 -10.59 4.22
CA GLU A 305 25.35 -9.59 4.68
C GLU A 305 26.54 -9.47 3.72
N ASN A 306 26.99 -8.28 3.47
CA ASN A 306 28.24 -8.03 2.79
C ASN A 306 29.44 -8.28 3.72
N GLU A 307 30.36 -9.17 3.31
CA GLU A 307 31.58 -9.52 4.03
C GLU A 307 32.84 -8.83 3.45
N GLY A 308 32.68 -7.95 2.48
CA GLY A 308 33.74 -7.25 1.78
C GLY A 308 33.50 -7.17 0.29
N ASN A 309 34.43 -6.58 -0.47
CA ASN A 309 34.27 -6.36 -1.90
C ASN A 309 33.76 -7.62 -2.61
N ASN A 310 32.56 -7.54 -3.13
CA ASN A 310 31.86 -8.60 -3.87
C ASN A 310 31.70 -9.93 -3.12
N GLN A 311 31.68 -9.90 -1.78
CA GLN A 311 31.53 -11.09 -0.94
C GLN A 311 30.28 -10.96 -0.08
N TYR A 312 29.32 -11.85 -0.29
CA TYR A 312 28.05 -11.85 0.41
C TYR A 312 27.75 -13.23 0.99
N ILE A 313 27.16 -13.28 2.17
CA ILE A 313 26.77 -14.52 2.84
C ILE A 313 25.34 -14.44 3.35
N ASN A 314 24.61 -15.55 3.31
CA ASN A 314 23.32 -15.65 3.99
C ASN A 314 23.56 -15.81 5.50
N THR A 315 23.20 -14.80 6.25
CA THR A 315 23.42 -14.73 7.70
C THR A 315 22.19 -15.11 8.51
N TRP A 316 21.01 -14.85 7.98
CA TRP A 316 19.78 -15.13 8.69
C TRP A 316 18.63 -15.46 7.73
N GLN A 317 17.70 -16.28 8.25
CA GLN A 317 16.46 -16.58 7.57
C GLN A 317 15.33 -16.85 8.55
N SER A 318 14.11 -16.53 8.17
CA SER A 318 12.89 -16.83 8.94
C SER A 318 11.72 -17.05 7.98
N ASN A 319 10.66 -17.68 8.47
CA ASN A 319 9.37 -17.71 7.79
C ASN A 319 8.41 -16.79 8.51
N ILE A 320 7.77 -15.87 7.78
CA ILE A 320 6.74 -14.98 8.35
C ILE A 320 5.38 -15.68 8.33
N GLU A 321 4.48 -15.21 9.21
CA GLU A 321 3.10 -15.71 9.28
C GLU A 321 2.23 -15.17 8.13
N SER A 322 2.73 -15.27 6.90
CA SER A 322 2.04 -14.86 5.67
C SER A 322 2.43 -15.76 4.51
N TYR A 323 1.63 -15.74 3.45
CA TYR A 323 1.82 -16.62 2.31
C TYR A 323 2.94 -16.15 1.39
N HIS A 324 3.13 -14.84 1.27
CA HIS A 324 4.18 -14.21 0.47
C HIS A 324 5.00 -13.30 1.37
N ALA A 325 6.22 -12.98 0.96
CA ALA A 325 7.12 -12.07 1.65
C ALA A 325 7.91 -11.21 0.64
N TYR A 326 7.22 -10.61 -0.32
CA TYR A 326 7.86 -10.03 -1.51
C TYR A 326 7.82 -8.50 -1.59
N ILE A 327 7.11 -7.79 -0.71
CA ILE A 327 7.14 -6.32 -0.66
C ILE A 327 7.86 -5.89 0.59
N HIS A 328 8.91 -5.10 0.43
CA HIS A 328 9.81 -4.69 1.49
C HIS A 328 9.99 -3.18 1.56
N THR A 329 10.31 -2.70 2.72
CA THR A 329 10.91 -1.39 2.95
C THR A 329 11.73 -1.40 4.22
N SER A 330 12.60 -0.42 4.38
CA SER A 330 13.33 -0.20 5.62
C SER A 330 13.03 1.19 6.16
N SER A 331 13.02 1.32 7.47
CA SER A 331 12.86 2.58 8.16
C SER A 331 14.08 2.87 9.02
N ASN A 332 14.22 4.15 9.38
CA ASN A 332 15.08 4.51 10.50
C ASN A 332 14.45 3.99 11.79
N ASP A 333 15.15 4.08 12.88
CA ASP A 333 14.68 3.73 14.24
C ASP A 333 13.43 4.56 14.61
N ILE A 334 12.24 4.04 14.21
CA ILE A 334 10.95 4.76 14.37
C ILE A 334 10.58 4.90 15.85
N ASP A 335 10.77 3.85 16.63
CA ASP A 335 10.43 3.86 18.06
C ASP A 335 11.54 4.42 18.96
N LYS A 336 12.65 4.83 18.37
CA LYS A 336 13.82 5.45 19.03
C LYS A 336 14.47 4.54 20.08
N ASN A 337 14.50 3.23 19.77
CA ASN A 337 15.14 2.25 20.64
C ASN A 337 16.63 2.03 20.33
N GLY A 338 17.12 2.54 19.22
CA GLY A 338 18.49 2.45 18.73
C GLY A 338 18.69 1.37 17.67
N LYS A 339 17.61 0.82 17.11
CA LYS A 339 17.63 -0.25 16.13
C LYS A 339 16.76 0.14 14.93
N PRO A 340 17.28 0.14 13.71
CA PRO A 340 16.46 0.36 12.54
C PRO A 340 15.56 -0.86 12.29
N GLU A 341 14.41 -0.62 11.67
CA GLU A 341 13.47 -1.66 11.31
C GLU A 341 13.55 -1.99 9.82
N PHE A 342 13.28 -3.24 9.48
CA PHE A 342 12.84 -3.61 8.13
C PHE A 342 11.44 -4.23 8.17
N TRP A 343 10.70 -3.99 7.09
CA TRP A 343 9.29 -4.25 6.98
C TRP A 343 9.03 -5.23 5.85
N VAL A 344 8.28 -6.28 6.11
CA VAL A 344 7.97 -7.31 5.12
C VAL A 344 6.47 -7.48 5.03
N LEU A 345 5.93 -7.36 3.83
CA LEU A 345 4.52 -7.46 3.54
C LEU A 345 4.21 -8.79 2.86
N GLY A 346 3.12 -9.42 3.25
CA GLY A 346 2.62 -10.65 2.63
C GLY A 346 1.14 -10.87 2.89
N ASP A 347 0.56 -11.85 2.19
CA ASP A 347 -0.83 -12.22 2.31
C ASP A 347 -1.08 -13.14 3.49
N ALA A 348 -2.14 -12.88 4.22
CA ALA A 348 -2.56 -13.61 5.40
C ALA A 348 -4.09 -13.69 5.51
N TYR A 349 -4.57 -14.29 6.59
CA TYR A 349 -5.98 -14.25 6.95
C TYR A 349 -6.16 -13.77 8.38
N TYR A 350 -7.14 -12.90 8.59
CA TYR A 350 -7.61 -12.50 9.89
C TYR A 350 -9.09 -12.87 10.04
N ASN A 351 -9.40 -13.82 10.92
CA ASN A 351 -10.77 -14.36 11.07
C ASN A 351 -11.40 -14.80 9.73
N ASP A 352 -10.65 -15.51 8.90
CA ASP A 352 -11.02 -15.94 7.53
C ASP A 352 -11.31 -14.80 6.53
N ILE A 353 -10.93 -13.58 6.84
CA ILE A 353 -10.97 -12.46 5.92
C ILE A 353 -9.57 -12.28 5.32
N GLY A 354 -9.51 -12.16 3.98
CA GLY A 354 -8.28 -11.84 3.27
C GLY A 354 -7.62 -10.60 3.86
N THR A 355 -6.34 -10.68 4.12
CA THR A 355 -5.62 -9.68 4.91
C THR A 355 -4.22 -9.53 4.35
N THR A 356 -3.78 -8.30 4.18
CA THR A 356 -2.37 -8.02 3.96
C THR A 356 -1.71 -7.80 5.31
N ARG A 357 -0.68 -8.60 5.61
CA ARG A 357 0.09 -8.52 6.84
C ARG A 357 1.44 -7.89 6.59
N ILE A 358 1.77 -6.93 7.41
CA ILE A 358 3.10 -6.31 7.45
C ILE A 358 3.76 -6.75 8.74
N THR A 359 4.89 -7.45 8.64
CA THR A 359 5.70 -7.86 9.79
C THR A 359 6.89 -6.93 9.91
N ILE A 360 7.17 -6.48 11.13
CA ILE A 360 8.21 -5.50 11.45
C ILE A 360 9.31 -6.24 12.19
N PHE A 361 10.53 -6.13 11.70
CA PHE A 361 11.70 -6.79 12.28
C PHE A 361 12.72 -5.78 12.80
N GLU A 362 13.38 -6.15 13.88
CA GLU A 362 14.55 -5.48 14.45
C GLU A 362 15.64 -6.48 14.79
N THR A 363 16.86 -6.01 14.87
CA THR A 363 17.97 -6.82 15.39
C THR A 363 17.82 -7.14 16.87
N ASN A 364 18.21 -8.34 17.27
CA ASN A 364 18.44 -8.74 18.66
C ASN A 364 19.91 -9.15 18.93
N GLY A 365 20.79 -8.84 17.98
CA GLY A 365 22.24 -9.06 18.02
C GLY A 365 22.79 -9.26 16.61
N ASP A 366 24.09 -9.36 16.51
CA ASP A 366 24.85 -9.57 15.27
C ASP A 366 24.22 -10.73 14.46
N ASN A 367 23.83 -10.42 13.22
CA ASN A 367 23.19 -11.36 12.31
C ASN A 367 21.97 -12.12 12.87
N SER A 368 21.20 -11.44 13.72
CA SER A 368 20.05 -12.03 14.40
C SER A 368 18.89 -11.06 14.48
N TYR A 369 17.74 -11.44 13.91
CA TYR A 369 16.57 -10.58 13.82
C TYR A 369 15.33 -11.28 14.39
N SER A 370 14.40 -10.48 14.90
CA SER A 370 13.11 -10.97 15.38
C SER A 370 11.99 -10.02 15.04
N ALA A 371 10.80 -10.56 14.81
CA ALA A 371 9.60 -9.75 14.68
C ALA A 371 9.32 -9.02 15.99
N VAL A 372 9.08 -7.71 15.91
CA VAL A 372 8.78 -6.82 17.04
C VAL A 372 7.37 -6.24 16.95
N GLY A 373 6.75 -6.28 15.79
CA GLY A 373 5.40 -5.80 15.56
C GLY A 373 4.79 -6.34 14.28
N LYS A 374 3.48 -6.19 14.17
CA LYS A 374 2.76 -6.44 12.91
C LYS A 374 1.60 -5.48 12.72
N VAL A 375 1.28 -5.21 11.46
CA VAL A 375 0.07 -4.51 11.06
C VAL A 375 -0.74 -5.39 10.12
N ASP A 376 -1.99 -5.68 10.46
CA ASP A 376 -2.93 -6.42 9.62
C ASP A 376 -3.90 -5.44 8.96
N LEU A 377 -3.85 -5.31 7.63
CA LEU A 377 -4.79 -4.58 6.81
C LEU A 377 -5.88 -5.56 6.34
N VAL A 378 -6.97 -5.63 7.11
CA VAL A 378 -8.03 -6.63 6.92
C VAL A 378 -8.96 -6.22 5.78
N GLY A 379 -9.26 -7.16 4.89
CA GLY A 379 -10.19 -6.96 3.76
C GLY A 379 -9.51 -6.81 2.40
N VAL A 380 -8.19 -6.97 2.32
CA VAL A 380 -7.43 -6.88 1.07
C VAL A 380 -6.29 -7.90 1.07
N PHE A 381 -5.99 -8.42 -0.14
CA PHE A 381 -4.76 -9.15 -0.42
C PHE A 381 -3.83 -8.31 -1.29
N SER A 382 -2.53 -8.47 -1.15
CA SER A 382 -1.55 -7.76 -1.97
C SER A 382 -1.45 -8.30 -3.41
N PHE A 383 -1.69 -9.58 -3.64
CA PHE A 383 -1.69 -10.25 -4.94
C PHE A 383 -0.56 -9.82 -5.89
N TYR A 384 0.66 -9.77 -5.41
CA TYR A 384 1.85 -9.43 -6.19
C TYR A 384 1.93 -7.95 -6.66
N ALA A 385 0.93 -7.14 -6.36
CA ALA A 385 0.91 -5.76 -6.81
C ALA A 385 0.91 -4.81 -5.63
N GLY A 386 1.89 -3.93 -5.56
CA GLY A 386 1.90 -2.92 -4.53
C GLY A 386 3.26 -2.29 -4.30
N THR A 387 3.25 -1.25 -3.51
CA THR A 387 4.46 -0.53 -3.09
C THR A 387 4.40 -0.25 -1.60
N MET A 388 5.56 -0.23 -0.97
CA MET A 388 5.72 0.22 0.41
C MET A 388 6.90 1.21 0.49
N GLN A 389 6.70 2.32 1.20
CA GLN A 389 7.71 3.37 1.33
C GLN A 389 7.73 3.92 2.75
N ALA A 390 8.91 4.02 3.35
CA ALA A 390 9.12 4.72 4.61
C ALA A 390 9.56 6.16 4.34
N ILE A 391 8.80 7.14 4.83
CA ILE A 391 9.07 8.56 4.58
C ILE A 391 8.46 9.43 5.67
N ASP A 392 9.19 10.44 6.12
CA ASP A 392 8.66 11.50 6.99
C ASP A 392 7.80 12.45 6.15
N ILE A 393 6.48 12.20 6.13
CA ILE A 393 5.55 12.90 5.24
C ILE A 393 5.08 14.24 5.82
N ASP A 394 5.05 14.36 7.13
CA ASP A 394 4.60 15.58 7.81
C ASP A 394 5.73 16.40 8.43
N ASN A 395 6.98 15.97 8.23
CA ASN A 395 8.22 16.61 8.70
C ASN A 395 8.28 16.71 10.23
N ASP A 396 7.77 15.73 10.96
CA ASP A 396 7.85 15.68 12.43
C ASP A 396 9.11 14.96 12.93
N GLY A 397 9.92 14.44 12.03
CA GLY A 397 11.16 13.71 12.29
C GLY A 397 10.97 12.22 12.56
N THR A 398 9.77 11.70 12.35
CA THR A 398 9.45 10.28 12.41
C THR A 398 8.91 9.83 11.05
N GLN A 399 9.38 8.72 10.52
CA GLN A 399 8.89 8.22 9.24
C GLN A 399 7.52 7.58 9.39
N GLU A 400 6.63 7.87 8.46
CA GLU A 400 5.42 7.11 8.20
C GLU A 400 5.69 6.01 7.18
N ILE A 401 4.85 4.96 7.23
CA ILE A 401 4.88 3.86 6.27
C ILE A 401 3.68 3.98 5.34
N ALA A 402 3.95 4.25 4.08
CA ALA A 402 2.94 4.26 3.03
C ALA A 402 2.88 2.90 2.36
N VAL A 403 1.67 2.39 2.18
CA VAL A 403 1.38 1.10 1.55
C VAL A 403 0.33 1.29 0.48
N CYS A 404 0.63 0.88 -0.74
CA CYS A 404 -0.33 0.86 -1.85
C CYS A 404 -0.54 -0.59 -2.28
N ILE A 405 -1.74 -1.12 -2.13
CA ILE A 405 -2.09 -2.51 -2.42
C ILE A 405 -3.53 -2.60 -2.93
N ASP A 406 -3.74 -3.33 -4.02
CA ASP A 406 -5.04 -3.71 -4.60
C ASP A 406 -6.18 -2.70 -4.34
N GLY A 407 -6.03 -1.51 -4.90
CA GLY A 407 -7.04 -0.45 -4.80
C GLY A 407 -7.08 0.30 -3.48
N ASN A 408 -6.12 0.11 -2.59
CA ASN A 408 -6.00 0.81 -1.33
C ASN A 408 -4.64 1.50 -1.22
N PHE A 409 -4.65 2.73 -0.78
CA PHE A 409 -3.46 3.47 -0.38
C PHE A 409 -3.62 3.89 1.08
N VAL A 410 -2.71 3.46 1.94
CA VAL A 410 -2.75 3.69 3.40
C VAL A 410 -1.42 4.25 3.85
N ILE A 411 -1.44 5.31 4.63
CA ILE A 411 -0.26 5.81 5.36
C ILE A 411 -0.45 5.48 6.84
N LEU A 412 0.49 4.74 7.38
CA LEU A 412 0.56 4.33 8.77
C LEU A 412 1.47 5.29 9.53
N LYS A 413 0.97 5.87 10.63
CA LYS A 413 1.74 6.69 11.54
C LYS A 413 2.00 5.95 12.85
N PHE A 414 3.23 5.99 13.31
CA PHE A 414 3.61 5.43 14.59
C PHE A 414 2.90 6.16 15.74
N ASN A 415 2.24 5.42 16.61
CA ASN A 415 1.60 5.93 17.84
C ASN A 415 2.01 5.14 19.09
N GLY A 416 3.02 4.28 18.93
CA GLY A 416 3.55 3.44 19.98
C GLY A 416 4.46 4.17 20.96
N SER A 417 5.38 3.43 21.51
CA SER A 417 6.43 3.95 22.40
C SER A 417 7.66 3.08 22.26
N LYS A 418 8.77 3.48 22.86
CA LYS A 418 10.03 2.72 22.80
C LYS A 418 9.81 1.22 23.07
N ASN A 419 10.23 0.37 22.13
CA ASN A 419 10.02 -1.08 22.08
C ASN A 419 8.55 -1.53 21.97
N HIS A 420 7.64 -0.64 21.53
CA HIS A 420 6.24 -0.95 21.32
C HIS A 420 5.78 -0.45 19.96
N GLN A 421 5.66 -1.36 19.01
CA GLN A 421 5.39 -1.11 17.59
C GLN A 421 3.88 -1.09 17.33
N THR A 422 3.22 0.03 17.61
CA THR A 422 1.80 0.24 17.29
C THR A 422 1.61 1.42 16.35
N TYR A 423 0.59 1.34 15.50
CA TYR A 423 0.36 2.28 14.41
C TYR A 423 -1.10 2.69 14.31
N GLU A 424 -1.34 3.86 13.77
CA GLU A 424 -2.67 4.33 13.39
C GLU A 424 -2.70 4.77 11.93
N VAL A 425 -3.89 4.87 11.37
CA VAL A 425 -4.05 5.39 10.00
C VAL A 425 -3.85 6.91 10.02
N TYR A 426 -2.79 7.37 9.36
CA TYR A 426 -2.57 8.79 9.12
C TYR A 426 -3.42 9.28 7.95
N TYR A 427 -3.42 8.54 6.84
CA TYR A 427 -4.20 8.83 5.64
C TYR A 427 -4.63 7.54 4.98
N ILE A 428 -5.80 7.53 4.36
CA ILE A 428 -6.28 6.43 3.56
C ILE A 428 -7.06 6.93 2.35
N LYS A 429 -6.80 6.32 1.22
CA LYS A 429 -7.60 6.47 0.02
C LYS A 429 -7.89 5.09 -0.56
N GLN A 430 -9.17 4.80 -0.73
CA GLN A 430 -9.65 3.58 -1.36
C GLN A 430 -10.16 3.88 -2.77
N ASN A 431 -10.15 2.85 -3.61
CA ASN A 431 -10.78 2.90 -4.92
C ASN A 431 -12.21 3.44 -4.82
N GLU A 432 -12.49 4.45 -5.63
CA GLU A 432 -13.85 4.88 -5.86
C GLU A 432 -14.50 3.93 -6.85
N LEU A 433 -15.06 2.83 -6.38
CA LEU A 433 -15.99 2.01 -7.17
C LEU A 433 -17.26 2.83 -7.39
N SER A 434 -17.19 3.81 -8.28
CA SER A 434 -18.34 4.63 -8.63
C SER A 434 -19.10 3.98 -9.75
N ASN A 435 -20.27 3.44 -9.46
CA ASN A 435 -21.30 2.97 -10.38
C ASN A 435 -20.85 1.89 -11.37
N ASP A 436 -21.80 1.10 -11.89
CA ASP A 436 -21.65 0.00 -12.86
C ASP A 436 -20.88 0.34 -14.17
N SER A 437 -20.29 1.51 -14.29
CA SER A 437 -19.66 2.00 -15.52
C SER A 437 -18.17 2.35 -15.40
N ILE A 438 -17.58 2.32 -14.22
CA ILE A 438 -16.17 2.67 -14.02
C ILE A 438 -15.57 1.76 -12.96
N GLY A 439 -14.52 1.02 -13.33
CA GLY A 439 -13.63 0.34 -12.39
C GLY A 439 -12.30 1.08 -12.34
N SER A 440 -11.72 1.21 -11.18
CA SER A 440 -10.33 1.67 -11.03
C SER A 440 -9.58 0.72 -10.11
N ASN A 441 -8.27 0.58 -10.34
CA ASN A 441 -7.42 -0.16 -9.43
C ASN A 441 -6.11 0.59 -9.21
N TYR A 442 -5.64 0.66 -7.96
CA TYR A 442 -4.35 1.25 -7.61
C TYR A 442 -3.30 0.16 -7.67
N TYR A 443 -2.19 0.44 -8.34
CA TYR A 443 -1.10 -0.53 -8.47
C TYR A 443 0.13 -0.14 -7.66
N GLY A 444 0.43 1.14 -7.60
CA GLY A 444 1.56 1.62 -6.84
C GLY A 444 1.41 3.08 -6.46
N ALA A 445 2.11 3.50 -5.45
CA ALA A 445 2.17 4.89 -5.05
C ALA A 445 3.57 5.27 -4.60
N ILE A 446 3.91 6.52 -4.83
CA ILE A 446 5.15 7.12 -4.35
C ILE A 446 4.85 8.49 -3.75
N MET A 447 5.58 8.85 -2.72
CA MET A 447 5.51 10.17 -2.11
C MET A 447 6.78 10.93 -2.44
N TYR A 448 6.63 12.13 -2.99
CA TYR A 448 7.75 12.94 -3.46
C TYR A 448 7.44 14.43 -3.35
N ASP A 449 8.44 15.25 -3.05
CA ASP A 449 8.32 16.71 -3.05
C ASP A 449 8.48 17.26 -4.48
N LEU A 450 7.40 17.23 -5.25
CA LEU A 450 7.38 17.67 -6.66
C LEU A 450 7.56 19.18 -6.83
N GLN A 451 7.22 19.94 -5.81
CA GLN A 451 7.24 21.40 -5.86
C GLN A 451 8.50 22.01 -5.23
N GLY A 452 9.37 21.19 -4.62
CA GLY A 452 10.58 21.64 -3.92
C GLY A 452 10.26 22.53 -2.71
N ASN A 453 9.09 22.34 -2.10
CA ASN A 453 8.60 23.18 -1.00
C ASN A 453 8.71 22.50 0.39
N GLY A 454 9.30 21.31 0.44
CA GLY A 454 9.47 20.50 1.63
C GLY A 454 8.24 19.66 2.01
N LYS A 455 7.15 19.76 1.26
CA LYS A 455 5.95 18.94 1.45
C LYS A 455 5.91 17.83 0.41
N LYS A 456 5.42 16.66 0.81
CA LYS A 456 5.36 15.50 -0.07
C LYS A 456 4.00 15.40 -0.71
N GLU A 457 3.95 15.39 -2.04
CA GLU A 457 2.80 14.97 -2.81
C GLU A 457 2.68 13.45 -2.82
N ILE A 458 1.46 12.95 -2.96
CA ILE A 458 1.16 11.54 -3.16
C ILE A 458 0.83 11.31 -4.63
N LEU A 459 1.58 10.43 -5.29
CA LEU A 459 1.35 10.01 -6.67
C LEU A 459 0.82 8.57 -6.62
N ILE A 460 -0.41 8.36 -7.07
CA ILE A 460 -1.03 7.03 -7.13
C ILE A 460 -1.20 6.62 -8.59
N SER A 461 -0.46 5.61 -9.01
CA SER A 461 -0.59 5.01 -10.33
C SER A 461 -1.78 4.05 -10.36
N MET A 462 -2.63 4.17 -11.37
CA MET A 462 -3.89 3.46 -11.42
C MET A 462 -4.36 3.15 -12.83
N ASN A 463 -5.14 2.08 -12.94
CA ASN A 463 -5.99 1.81 -14.10
C ASN A 463 -7.37 2.41 -13.89
N HIS A 464 -7.94 2.89 -14.97
CA HIS A 464 -9.32 3.33 -15.02
C HIS A 464 -10.02 2.61 -16.18
N ILE A 465 -11.05 1.83 -15.87
CA ILE A 465 -11.80 1.07 -16.84
C ILE A 465 -13.14 1.76 -17.08
N LEU A 466 -13.37 2.22 -18.30
CA LEU A 466 -14.64 2.83 -18.72
C LEU A 466 -15.55 1.76 -19.33
N TYR A 467 -16.63 1.42 -18.65
CA TYR A 467 -17.69 0.56 -19.17
C TYR A 467 -18.77 1.38 -19.88
N PRO A 468 -19.47 0.86 -20.90
CA PRO A 468 -19.34 -0.49 -21.49
C PRO A 468 -18.27 -0.60 -22.59
N GLN A 469 -17.50 0.45 -22.87
CA GLN A 469 -16.57 0.48 -24.00
C GLN A 469 -15.30 -0.35 -23.71
N ASN A 470 -15.05 -0.76 -22.47
CA ASN A 470 -13.82 -1.42 -22.01
C ASN A 470 -12.56 -0.63 -22.41
N ILE A 471 -12.63 0.68 -22.28
CA ILE A 471 -11.46 1.54 -22.50
C ILE A 471 -10.64 1.56 -21.23
N PHE A 472 -9.42 1.05 -21.32
CA PHE A 472 -8.43 1.17 -20.26
C PHE A 472 -7.70 2.51 -20.40
N ARG A 473 -7.66 3.26 -19.31
CA ARG A 473 -6.80 4.42 -19.18
C ARG A 473 -5.85 4.18 -18.03
N MET A 474 -4.58 4.32 -18.32
CA MET A 474 -3.53 4.32 -17.32
C MET A 474 -3.19 5.76 -16.98
N MET A 475 -3.06 6.04 -15.70
CA MET A 475 -2.79 7.39 -15.25
C MET A 475 -2.17 7.38 -13.86
N THR A 476 -1.53 8.47 -13.52
CA THR A 476 -1.12 8.74 -12.14
C THR A 476 -1.86 9.98 -11.66
N ARG A 477 -2.59 9.82 -10.57
CA ARG A 477 -3.23 10.94 -9.85
C ARG A 477 -2.32 11.47 -8.79
N ILE A 478 -2.19 12.78 -8.75
CA ILE A 478 -1.33 13.51 -7.84
C ILE A 478 -2.20 14.25 -6.83
N TYR A 479 -1.91 14.04 -5.56
CA TYR A 479 -2.58 14.69 -4.44
C TYR A 479 -1.58 15.55 -3.70
N GLU A 480 -1.89 16.82 -3.51
CA GLU A 480 -1.06 17.72 -2.71
C GLU A 480 -1.57 17.79 -1.25
N PRO A 481 -0.68 18.00 -0.27
CA PRO A 481 -1.08 18.26 1.10
C PRO A 481 -1.99 19.49 1.16
N ASP A 482 -3.12 19.38 1.87
CA ASP A 482 -3.96 20.56 2.05
C ASP A 482 -3.22 21.58 2.92
N SER A 483 -3.11 22.82 2.42
CA SER A 483 -2.37 23.89 3.08
C SER A 483 -2.92 24.26 4.47
N LEU A 484 -4.09 23.75 4.81
CA LEU A 484 -4.73 23.94 6.11
C LEU A 484 -4.13 23.03 7.21
N THR A 485 -3.31 22.04 6.86
CA THR A 485 -2.77 21.05 7.81
C THR A 485 -1.37 21.38 8.35
N SER A 486 -0.72 22.48 7.93
CA SER A 486 0.70 22.74 8.20
C SER A 486 1.00 23.75 9.30
N THR A 487 0.16 23.88 10.32
CA THR A 487 0.53 24.63 11.54
C THR A 487 -0.01 23.95 12.79
N ASN A 488 0.92 23.38 13.55
CA ASN A 488 0.77 22.88 14.92
C ASN A 488 -0.02 21.57 15.10
N SER A 489 0.54 20.69 15.92
CA SER A 489 -0.03 19.50 16.53
C SER A 489 -1.34 19.70 17.33
N ASP A 490 -2.19 20.64 16.94
CA ASP A 490 -3.46 20.94 17.59
C ASP A 490 -4.60 20.78 16.57
N GLN A 491 -5.35 19.73 16.76
CA GLN A 491 -6.72 19.47 16.28
C GLN A 491 -7.17 20.24 15.04
N ILE A 492 -7.14 19.58 13.87
CA ILE A 492 -7.75 20.11 12.63
C ILE A 492 -9.26 20.09 12.80
N PHE A 493 -9.84 21.27 12.89
CA PHE A 493 -11.28 21.44 12.82
C PHE A 493 -11.71 21.63 11.37
N PRO A 494 -12.84 21.03 10.91
CA PRO A 494 -13.42 21.34 9.61
C PRO A 494 -13.60 22.85 9.44
N GLU A 495 -13.40 23.37 8.22
CA GLU A 495 -13.78 24.75 7.93
C GLU A 495 -15.29 24.93 8.12
N GLY A 496 -15.65 25.43 9.28
CA GLY A 496 -17.05 25.72 9.67
C GLY A 496 -17.70 24.60 10.49
N PRO A 497 -18.79 24.93 11.13
CA PRO A 497 -19.58 23.97 11.89
C PRO A 497 -20.10 22.84 10.98
N ASN A 498 -20.11 21.60 11.45
CA ASN A 498 -20.65 20.47 10.71
C ASN A 498 -21.38 19.50 11.66
N LEU A 499 -22.47 18.89 11.19
CA LEU A 499 -23.18 17.83 11.87
C LEU A 499 -23.06 16.54 11.05
N ASN A 500 -22.44 15.50 11.61
CA ASN A 500 -22.30 14.20 10.98
C ASN A 500 -23.57 13.36 11.12
N GLN A 501 -23.74 12.37 10.26
CA GLN A 501 -24.81 11.39 10.43
C GLN A 501 -24.60 10.65 11.77
N ASN A 502 -25.67 10.56 12.57
CA ASN A 502 -25.61 9.83 13.84
C ASN A 502 -25.35 8.33 13.61
N TYR A 503 -24.60 7.72 14.51
CA TYR A 503 -24.29 6.30 14.44
C TYR A 503 -24.48 5.61 15.80
N PRO A 504 -25.13 4.41 15.80
CA PRO A 504 -25.79 3.74 14.67
C PRO A 504 -27.04 4.49 14.16
N ASN A 505 -27.39 4.31 12.88
CA ASN A 505 -28.63 4.76 12.28
C ASN A 505 -29.06 3.77 11.17
N PRO A 506 -30.15 3.00 11.36
CA PRO A 506 -31.10 3.02 12.49
C PRO A 506 -30.47 2.62 13.83
N PHE A 507 -31.05 3.08 14.96
CA PHE A 507 -30.53 2.83 16.29
C PHE A 507 -31.55 2.24 17.28
N ASN A 508 -31.07 1.52 18.30
CA ASN A 508 -31.85 0.98 19.42
C ASN A 508 -30.94 0.67 20.62
N PRO A 509 -31.15 1.21 21.82
CA PRO A 509 -32.02 2.36 22.13
C PRO A 509 -31.30 3.71 21.98
N SER A 510 -29.98 3.75 21.72
CA SER A 510 -29.16 4.96 21.72
C SER A 510 -28.33 5.13 20.47
N THR A 511 -27.95 6.37 20.20
CA THR A 511 -27.08 6.75 19.08
C THR A 511 -26.14 7.87 19.49
N ASN A 512 -24.93 7.89 18.91
CA ASN A 512 -23.98 8.99 19.04
C ASN A 512 -24.23 10.03 17.97
N ILE A 513 -24.22 11.28 18.36
CA ILE A 513 -24.36 12.45 17.49
C ILE A 513 -23.05 13.22 17.60
N THR A 514 -22.27 13.20 16.51
CA THR A 514 -20.96 13.86 16.44
C THR A 514 -21.08 15.11 15.56
N PHE A 515 -20.54 16.22 16.02
CA PHE A 515 -20.53 17.49 15.33
C PHE A 515 -19.26 18.27 15.62
N ASN A 516 -18.93 19.20 14.72
CA ASN A 516 -17.79 20.11 14.88
C ASN A 516 -18.26 21.55 14.92
N ILE A 517 -17.53 22.39 15.65
CA ILE A 517 -17.68 23.85 15.63
C ILE A 517 -16.31 24.51 15.45
N SER A 518 -16.22 25.52 14.59
CA SER A 518 -14.96 26.18 14.20
C SER A 518 -14.52 27.28 15.16
N GLU A 519 -15.43 27.82 15.95
CA GLU A 519 -15.19 28.88 16.93
C GLU A 519 -16.06 28.69 18.18
N ALA A 520 -15.64 29.21 19.30
CA ALA A 520 -16.46 29.16 20.52
C ALA A 520 -17.82 29.77 20.27
N ASN A 521 -18.90 29.02 20.48
CA ASN A 521 -20.25 29.46 20.17
C ASN A 521 -21.27 28.80 21.09
N MET A 522 -22.44 29.45 21.19
CA MET A 522 -23.63 28.86 21.77
C MET A 522 -24.18 27.80 20.81
N VAL A 523 -24.22 26.56 21.25
CA VAL A 523 -24.58 25.40 20.42
C VAL A 523 -25.86 24.76 20.92
N PHE A 524 -26.76 24.45 19.99
CA PHE A 524 -27.98 23.69 20.26
C PHE A 524 -27.98 22.41 19.42
N ILE A 525 -28.29 21.29 20.08
CA ILE A 525 -28.70 20.04 19.42
C ILE A 525 -30.16 19.80 19.79
N LYS A 526 -31.03 19.81 18.79
CA LYS A 526 -32.47 19.65 18.95
C LYS A 526 -33.00 18.46 18.20
N ILE A 527 -33.98 17.79 18.77
CA ILE A 527 -34.66 16.63 18.18
C ILE A 527 -36.09 17.03 17.82
N PHE A 528 -36.49 16.66 16.60
CA PHE A 528 -37.84 16.92 16.08
C PHE A 528 -38.51 15.65 15.60
N ASP A 529 -39.83 15.58 15.66
CA ASP A 529 -40.63 14.55 15.01
C ASP A 529 -40.86 14.86 13.52
N VAL A 530 -41.56 13.98 12.83
CA VAL A 530 -41.85 14.10 11.38
C VAL A 530 -42.78 15.29 11.06
N LEU A 531 -43.44 15.88 12.03
CA LEU A 531 -44.30 17.05 11.87
C LEU A 531 -43.56 18.36 12.19
N GLY A 532 -42.24 18.26 12.52
CA GLY A 532 -41.44 19.43 12.88
C GLY A 532 -41.65 19.93 14.31
N LYS A 533 -42.32 19.13 15.16
CA LYS A 533 -42.46 19.46 16.56
C LYS A 533 -41.19 19.15 17.31
N GLU A 534 -40.66 20.12 18.06
CA GLU A 534 -39.52 19.91 18.96
C GLU A 534 -39.87 18.90 20.07
N ILE A 535 -39.12 17.82 20.15
CA ILE A 535 -39.31 16.74 21.11
C ILE A 535 -38.33 16.87 22.27
N LYS A 536 -37.09 17.29 21.97
CA LYS A 536 -36.03 17.39 22.96
C LYS A 536 -35.00 18.45 22.56
N ILE A 537 -34.51 19.17 23.54
CA ILE A 537 -33.24 19.89 23.47
C ILE A 537 -32.21 18.97 24.13
N LEU A 538 -31.32 18.41 23.33
CA LEU A 538 -30.33 17.47 23.81
C LEU A 538 -29.09 18.19 24.34
N LEU A 539 -28.76 19.34 23.76
CA LEU A 539 -27.66 20.20 24.14
C LEU A 539 -28.06 21.66 23.98
N GLU A 540 -27.70 22.48 24.96
CA GLU A 540 -27.76 23.95 24.95
C GLU A 540 -26.60 24.46 25.81
N ASP A 541 -25.43 24.73 25.17
CA ASP A 541 -24.23 25.13 25.91
C ASP A 541 -23.29 25.96 25.05
N ASN A 542 -22.41 26.73 25.69
CA ASN A 542 -21.26 27.37 25.06
C ASN A 542 -20.11 26.39 24.95
N LEU A 543 -19.82 25.95 23.75
CA LEU A 543 -18.74 24.98 23.50
C LEU A 543 -17.52 25.66 22.89
N PRO A 544 -16.29 25.19 23.23
CA PRO A 544 -15.07 25.63 22.57
C PRO A 544 -15.00 25.05 21.14
N PRO A 545 -14.15 25.60 20.24
CA PRO A 545 -13.89 25.00 18.95
C PRO A 545 -13.51 23.53 19.11
N GLY A 546 -13.98 22.65 18.20
CA GLY A 546 -13.63 21.25 18.24
C GLY A 546 -14.72 20.30 17.84
N GLN A 547 -14.38 19.03 17.86
CA GLN A 547 -15.30 17.92 17.70
C GLN A 547 -15.98 17.60 19.04
N HIS A 548 -17.30 17.49 18.99
CA HIS A 548 -18.12 17.13 20.15
C HIS A 548 -19.00 15.95 19.83
N THR A 549 -19.22 15.08 20.81
CA THR A 549 -20.11 13.92 20.69
C THR A 549 -21.08 13.91 21.85
N ILE A 550 -22.37 13.72 21.55
CA ILE A 550 -23.43 13.59 22.53
C ILE A 550 -24.29 12.37 22.22
N VAL A 551 -24.76 11.70 23.26
CA VAL A 551 -25.59 10.50 23.13
C VAL A 551 -27.07 10.85 23.26
N TRP A 552 -27.89 10.34 22.33
CA TRP A 552 -29.35 10.39 22.44
C TRP A 552 -29.92 8.99 22.63
N GLY A 553 -30.67 8.79 23.71
CA GLY A 553 -31.29 7.52 24.10
C GLY A 553 -32.74 7.35 23.61
N GLY A 554 -33.17 8.05 22.55
CA GLY A 554 -34.53 7.88 21.99
C GLY A 554 -35.66 8.32 22.94
N ASN A 555 -35.42 9.35 23.78
CA ASN A 555 -36.38 9.87 24.77
C ASN A 555 -36.68 11.34 24.58
N ASP A 556 -37.82 11.80 25.14
CA ASP A 556 -38.23 13.21 25.17
C ASP A 556 -37.57 14.00 26.33
N ASN A 557 -37.89 15.30 26.43
CA ASN A 557 -37.42 16.18 27.53
C ASN A 557 -37.86 15.70 28.92
N LYS A 558 -38.90 14.89 29.03
CA LYS A 558 -39.40 14.33 30.30
C LYS A 558 -38.78 12.98 30.63
N GLY A 559 -37.92 12.46 29.76
CA GLY A 559 -37.31 11.14 29.89
C GLY A 559 -38.20 9.98 29.42
N ASN A 560 -39.36 10.21 28.82
CA ASN A 560 -40.22 9.17 28.31
C ASN A 560 -39.65 8.62 26.99
N ASN A 561 -39.63 7.29 26.85
CA ASN A 561 -39.19 6.64 25.61
C ASN A 561 -40.15 6.97 24.45
N LEU A 562 -39.58 7.34 23.33
CA LEU A 562 -40.30 7.62 22.11
C LEU A 562 -40.69 6.34 21.36
N SER A 563 -41.66 6.44 20.47
CA SER A 563 -42.03 5.34 19.57
C SER A 563 -40.98 5.16 18.50
N GLY A 564 -40.79 3.91 18.04
CA GLY A 564 -39.98 3.66 16.85
C GLY A 564 -40.52 4.47 15.65
N GLY A 565 -39.61 5.07 14.89
CA GLY A 565 -39.98 5.95 13.78
C GLY A 565 -38.85 6.88 13.34
N VAL A 566 -39.18 7.76 12.41
CA VAL A 566 -38.26 8.79 11.89
C VAL A 566 -38.26 10.02 12.76
N TYR A 567 -37.07 10.51 13.06
CA TYR A 567 -36.83 11.79 13.77
C TYR A 567 -35.80 12.61 13.01
N PHE A 568 -35.66 13.87 13.38
CA PHE A 568 -34.69 14.80 12.84
C PHE A 568 -33.82 15.36 13.95
N ILE A 569 -32.52 15.39 13.73
CA ILE A 569 -31.52 15.96 14.62
C ILE A 569 -31.04 17.26 13.97
N GLN A 570 -31.10 18.37 14.68
CA GLN A 570 -30.68 19.68 14.19
C GLN A 570 -29.56 20.23 15.06
N LEU A 571 -28.47 20.63 14.42
CA LEU A 571 -27.41 21.45 15.00
C LEU A 571 -27.63 22.91 14.63
N ILE A 572 -27.51 23.79 15.62
CA ILE A 572 -27.44 25.25 15.45
C ILE A 572 -26.17 25.72 16.17
N ALA A 573 -25.27 26.42 15.46
CA ALA A 573 -24.07 27.02 16.01
C ALA A 573 -23.84 28.40 15.34
N GLY A 574 -24.16 29.48 16.03
CA GLY A 574 -24.15 30.83 15.46
C GLY A 574 -25.12 30.94 14.27
N SER A 575 -24.60 31.29 13.10
CA SER A 575 -25.39 31.37 11.86
C SER A 575 -25.53 30.02 11.13
N TYR A 576 -24.80 28.98 11.56
CA TYR A 576 -24.84 27.66 10.95
C TYR A 576 -26.03 26.85 11.46
N GLN A 577 -26.72 26.20 10.54
CA GLN A 577 -27.79 25.26 10.86
C GLN A 577 -27.79 24.10 9.89
N LYS A 578 -27.77 22.87 10.43
CA LYS A 578 -27.87 21.62 9.65
C LYS A 578 -28.82 20.65 10.34
N THR A 579 -29.58 19.91 9.53
CA THR A 579 -30.51 18.89 10.01
C THR A 579 -30.24 17.57 9.31
N ILE A 580 -30.18 16.50 10.09
CA ILE A 580 -30.03 15.13 9.60
C ILE A 580 -31.25 14.30 10.00
N LYS A 581 -31.52 13.23 9.24
CA LYS A 581 -32.57 12.26 9.49
C LYS A 581 -32.02 11.08 10.31
N THR A 582 -32.78 10.63 11.30
CA THR A 582 -32.45 9.44 12.09
C THR A 582 -33.66 8.51 12.23
N ILE A 583 -33.42 7.22 12.46
CA ILE A 583 -34.45 6.20 12.61
C ILE A 583 -34.24 5.47 13.93
N LEU A 584 -35.24 5.60 14.82
CA LEU A 584 -35.29 4.85 16.07
C LEU A 584 -36.02 3.52 15.82
N LEU A 585 -35.39 2.41 16.13
CA LEU A 585 -36.01 1.08 16.17
C LEU A 585 -36.57 0.81 17.56
N LYS A 586 -37.51 -0.12 17.66
CA LYS A 586 -38.04 -0.63 18.94
C LYS A 586 -37.49 -2.00 19.22
#